data_ede14a949271c47b5b12be3c5f0edce1
#
_entry.id   ede14a949271c47b5b12be3c5f0edce1
#
_cell.length_a   1.000
_cell.length_b   1.000
_cell.length_c   1.000
_cell.angle_alpha   90.00
_cell.angle_beta   90.00
_cell.angle_gamma   90.00
#
_symmetry.space_group_name_H-M   'P 1'
#
loop_
_entity.id
_entity.type
_entity.pdbx_description
1 polymer ?
#
loop_
_entity_poly.entity_id
_entity_poly.type
_entity_poly.pdbx_seq_one_letter_code
_entity_poly.pdbx_strand_id
1 'polypeptide(L)'
;MNIKKTDDSVTKSDHEVSSSLDDDKTIYQEKLDRENQKRFNPKLAFFLSGLLLLFLIIVFFILPSTVTQYREESNDSSVQKDFTIVKNNESSDLAQKPIAQALLSELLARLEDLKVNGVLFWGGEDWSDALIYQAEGDSAYTLRQFNTAVLKYRKSMQILIDLELSIPQRLSLALREAGDALMQGNQELAIEQYEIALAIDGINQEAKVGYERALKVDRVIESMVEADVFSNSGEWEKAIMSYENALIIDPEWINAIKGLETSKQKLDEELFQK
;
A
#
# COMPACT_ATOMS: atom_id res chain seq x y z
N MET A 1 42.62 28.96 -42.59
CA MET A 1 43.29 28.59 -41.32
C MET A 1 42.26 28.00 -40.39
N ASN A 2 42.43 26.74 -40.01
CA ASN A 2 41.52 25.89 -39.24
C ASN A 2 41.17 26.49 -37.88
N ILE A 3 39.85 26.43 -37.47
CA ILE A 3 39.48 26.22 -36.08
C ILE A 3 38.55 25.04 -36.00
N LYS A 4 38.98 24.08 -35.18
CA LYS A 4 38.47 22.76 -34.92
C LYS A 4 37.20 22.79 -34.07
N LYS A 5 36.31 21.82 -34.38
CA LYS A 5 35.28 21.23 -33.53
C LYS A 5 35.79 20.88 -32.13
N THR A 6 35.01 21.21 -31.11
CA THR A 6 34.78 20.46 -29.88
C THR A 6 33.42 20.87 -29.35
N ASP A 7 32.49 19.91 -29.31
CA ASP A 7 31.58 19.56 -28.20
C ASP A 7 30.47 18.64 -28.71
N ASP A 8 30.71 17.36 -28.62
CA ASP A 8 29.70 16.32 -28.88
C ASP A 8 29.75 15.20 -27.79
N SER A 9 30.02 15.56 -26.52
CA SER A 9 30.13 14.54 -25.45
C SER A 9 29.15 14.70 -24.28
N VAL A 10 28.35 15.75 -24.26
CA VAL A 10 27.42 16.03 -23.13
C VAL A 10 26.00 15.50 -23.38
N THR A 11 25.56 15.33 -24.62
CA THR A 11 24.18 14.94 -24.95
C THR A 11 23.93 13.42 -24.94
N LYS A 12 24.96 12.58 -24.76
CA LYS A 12 24.78 11.11 -24.82
C LYS A 12 24.50 10.46 -23.45
N SER A 13 24.89 11.09 -22.35
CA SER A 13 24.65 10.55 -21.01
C SER A 13 23.22 10.77 -20.50
N ASP A 14 22.57 11.87 -20.91
CA ASP A 14 21.22 12.19 -20.44
C ASP A 14 20.12 11.36 -21.12
N HIS A 15 20.40 10.82 -22.32
CA HIS A 15 19.48 9.95 -23.05
C HIS A 15 19.51 8.48 -22.56
N GLU A 16 20.64 8.00 -22.05
CA GLU A 16 20.76 6.63 -21.50
C GLU A 16 20.15 6.52 -20.09
N VAL A 17 20.24 7.57 -19.28
CA VAL A 17 19.64 7.58 -17.93
C VAL A 17 18.11 7.70 -18.00
N SER A 18 17.58 8.43 -18.98
CA SER A 18 16.12 8.56 -19.20
C SER A 18 15.49 7.25 -19.69
N SER A 19 16.16 6.48 -20.54
CA SER A 19 15.62 5.22 -21.06
C SER A 19 15.60 4.10 -20.00
N SER A 20 16.55 4.07 -19.08
CA SER A 20 16.57 3.07 -17.99
C SER A 20 15.49 3.30 -16.94
N LEU A 21 15.08 4.54 -16.70
CA LEU A 21 14.00 4.89 -15.77
C LEU A 21 12.59 4.59 -16.31
N ASP A 22 12.42 4.62 -17.63
CA ASP A 22 11.16 4.25 -18.28
C ASP A 22 11.00 2.72 -18.42
N ASP A 23 12.09 2.00 -18.60
CA ASP A 23 12.10 0.53 -18.64
C ASP A 23 11.78 -0.07 -17.26
N ASP A 24 12.31 0.49 -16.18
CA ASP A 24 11.99 0.05 -14.82
C ASP A 24 10.50 0.26 -14.46
N LYS A 25 9.91 1.40 -14.84
CA LYS A 25 8.48 1.65 -14.61
C LYS A 25 7.58 0.66 -15.36
N THR A 26 7.95 0.26 -16.57
CA THR A 26 7.21 -0.73 -17.34
C THR A 26 7.28 -2.12 -16.73
N ILE A 27 8.40 -2.52 -16.17
CA ILE A 27 8.59 -3.82 -15.50
C ILE A 27 7.76 -3.90 -14.19
N TYR A 28 7.68 -2.81 -13.41
CA TYR A 28 6.83 -2.75 -12.21
C TYR A 28 5.34 -2.79 -12.55
N GLN A 29 4.91 -2.07 -13.57
CA GLN A 29 3.50 -2.09 -14.03
C GLN A 29 3.12 -3.48 -14.58
N GLU A 30 3.99 -4.12 -15.32
CA GLU A 30 3.75 -5.45 -15.87
C GLU A 30 3.70 -6.56 -14.79
N LYS A 31 4.43 -6.40 -13.68
CA LYS A 31 4.35 -7.28 -12.50
C LYS A 31 3.03 -7.10 -11.75
N LEU A 32 2.61 -5.86 -11.51
CA LEU A 32 1.33 -5.52 -10.87
C LEU A 32 0.14 -6.04 -11.69
N ASP A 33 0.21 -5.93 -13.00
CA ASP A 33 -0.85 -6.44 -13.90
C ASP A 33 -0.91 -7.98 -13.90
N ARG A 34 0.23 -8.67 -13.80
CA ARG A 34 0.29 -10.15 -13.68
C ARG A 34 -0.23 -10.67 -12.35
N GLU A 35 -0.01 -9.95 -11.24
CA GLU A 35 -0.56 -10.34 -9.94
C GLU A 35 -2.05 -10.06 -9.83
N ASN A 36 -2.53 -8.95 -10.36
CA ASN A 36 -3.95 -8.66 -10.46
C ASN A 36 -4.69 -9.67 -11.35
N GLN A 37 -4.05 -10.14 -12.41
CA GLN A 37 -4.61 -11.15 -13.32
C GLN A 37 -4.69 -12.55 -12.68
N LYS A 38 -3.77 -12.89 -11.75
CA LYS A 38 -3.81 -14.17 -10.99
C LYS A 38 -4.91 -14.21 -9.93
N ARG A 39 -5.34 -13.04 -9.40
CA ARG A 39 -6.44 -12.95 -8.43
C ARG A 39 -7.83 -12.95 -9.07
N PHE A 40 -7.94 -12.77 -10.39
CA PHE A 40 -9.21 -12.77 -11.08
C PHE A 40 -9.67 -14.21 -11.35
N ASN A 41 -10.48 -14.76 -10.43
CA ASN A 41 -11.11 -16.05 -10.64
C ASN A 41 -12.37 -15.86 -11.52
N PRO A 42 -12.35 -16.27 -12.80
CA PRO A 42 -13.46 -16.02 -13.71
C PRO A 42 -14.78 -16.66 -13.24
N LYS A 43 -14.70 -17.75 -12.46
CA LYS A 43 -15.87 -18.39 -11.85
C LYS A 43 -16.55 -17.50 -10.80
N LEU A 44 -15.77 -16.68 -10.07
CA LEU A 44 -16.29 -15.72 -9.08
C LEU A 44 -17.00 -14.54 -9.77
N ALA A 45 -16.47 -14.09 -10.90
CA ALA A 45 -17.08 -13.01 -11.71
C ALA A 45 -18.43 -13.42 -12.30
N PHE A 46 -18.57 -14.66 -12.77
CA PHE A 46 -19.85 -15.21 -13.23
C PHE A 46 -20.86 -15.36 -12.08
N PHE A 47 -20.42 -15.74 -10.89
CA PHE A 47 -21.30 -15.84 -9.70
C PHE A 47 -21.80 -14.46 -9.26
N LEU A 48 -20.93 -13.46 -9.21
CA LEU A 48 -21.30 -12.06 -8.87
C LEU A 48 -22.21 -11.44 -9.89
N SER A 49 -22.00 -11.71 -11.20
CA SER A 49 -22.86 -11.25 -12.29
C SER A 49 -24.26 -11.90 -12.20
N GLY A 50 -24.34 -13.19 -11.89
CA GLY A 50 -25.60 -13.91 -11.70
C GLY A 50 -26.37 -13.39 -10.48
N LEU A 51 -25.68 -13.09 -9.38
CA LEU A 51 -26.29 -12.54 -8.16
C LEU A 51 -26.83 -11.12 -8.36
N LEU A 52 -26.11 -10.30 -9.14
CA LEU A 52 -26.55 -8.94 -9.50
C LEU A 52 -27.79 -8.96 -10.38
N LEU A 53 -27.86 -9.90 -11.32
CA LEU A 53 -29.00 -10.06 -12.22
C LEU A 53 -30.24 -10.58 -11.44
N LEU A 54 -30.03 -11.49 -10.51
CA LEU A 54 -31.09 -11.97 -9.61
C LEU A 54 -31.60 -10.84 -8.70
N PHE A 55 -30.70 -9.99 -8.18
CA PHE A 55 -31.06 -8.81 -7.38
C PHE A 55 -31.89 -7.80 -8.19
N LEU A 56 -31.53 -7.54 -9.44
CA LEU A 56 -32.31 -6.67 -10.34
C LEU A 56 -33.71 -7.23 -10.63
N ILE A 57 -33.86 -8.56 -10.77
CA ILE A 57 -35.16 -9.20 -10.98
C ILE A 57 -36.02 -9.07 -9.71
N ILE A 58 -35.44 -9.26 -8.52
CA ILE A 58 -36.15 -9.10 -7.25
C ILE A 58 -36.61 -7.65 -7.06
N VAL A 59 -35.76 -6.68 -7.35
CA VAL A 59 -36.07 -5.24 -7.25
C VAL A 59 -37.17 -4.85 -8.23
N PHE A 60 -37.14 -5.36 -9.45
CA PHE A 60 -38.12 -4.98 -10.50
C PHE A 60 -39.47 -5.67 -10.35
N PHE A 61 -39.51 -6.92 -9.84
CA PHE A 61 -40.76 -7.69 -9.71
C PHE A 61 -41.43 -7.65 -8.33
N ILE A 62 -40.66 -7.45 -7.25
CA ILE A 62 -41.20 -7.51 -5.87
C ILE A 62 -41.56 -6.11 -5.34
N LEU A 63 -40.80 -5.06 -5.67
CA LEU A 63 -41.07 -3.70 -5.19
C LEU A 63 -42.35 -3.05 -5.73
N PRO A 64 -42.84 -3.27 -6.98
CA PRO A 64 -44.09 -2.65 -7.43
C PRO A 64 -45.34 -3.17 -6.71
N SER A 65 -45.31 -4.38 -6.16
CA SER A 65 -46.50 -4.99 -5.57
C SER A 65 -46.78 -4.58 -4.10
N THR A 66 -45.82 -3.94 -3.42
CA THR A 66 -45.99 -3.52 -2.02
C THR A 66 -46.36 -2.05 -1.85
N VAL A 67 -46.32 -1.23 -2.91
CA VAL A 67 -46.59 0.22 -2.81
C VAL A 67 -48.08 0.60 -3.00
N THR A 68 -48.91 -0.31 -3.48
CA THR A 68 -50.31 0.03 -3.81
C THR A 68 -51.33 -0.22 -2.71
N GLN A 69 -50.95 -0.63 -1.49
CA GLN A 69 -51.90 -1.03 -0.43
C GLN A 69 -52.03 -0.08 0.75
N TYR A 70 -51.50 1.14 0.68
CA TYR A 70 -51.68 2.15 1.73
C TYR A 70 -52.32 3.45 1.18
N ARG A 71 -53.52 3.34 0.65
CA ARG A 71 -54.32 4.52 0.36
C ARG A 71 -55.78 4.18 0.49
N GLU A 72 -56.25 4.23 1.74
CA GLU A 72 -57.61 4.65 2.11
C GLU A 72 -57.77 4.60 3.64
N GLU A 73 -58.46 5.65 4.14
CA GLU A 73 -59.01 5.89 5.49
C GLU A 73 -58.10 6.44 6.58
N SER A 74 -58.08 7.78 6.70
CA SER A 74 -58.66 8.40 7.90
C SER A 74 -58.66 9.93 7.79
N ASN A 75 -59.82 10.51 7.73
CA ASN A 75 -60.08 11.92 8.06
C ASN A 75 -59.95 12.06 9.58
N ASP A 76 -58.80 12.54 10.08
CA ASP A 76 -58.72 13.00 11.47
C ASP A 76 -57.72 14.16 11.59
N SER A 77 -58.08 15.14 12.39
CA SER A 77 -57.40 16.43 12.60
C SER A 77 -56.00 16.35 13.25
N SER A 78 -55.47 15.18 13.48
CA SER A 78 -54.08 14.91 13.88
C SER A 78 -53.09 14.98 12.72
N VAL A 79 -53.57 14.84 11.46
CA VAL A 79 -52.75 14.79 10.22
C VAL A 79 -52.06 16.13 9.95
N GLN A 80 -52.61 17.26 10.40
CA GLN A 80 -52.09 18.58 10.09
C GLN A 80 -50.81 18.92 10.90
N LYS A 81 -50.64 18.33 12.10
CA LYS A 81 -49.41 18.49 12.90
C LYS A 81 -48.28 17.63 12.35
N ASP A 82 -48.58 16.39 11.92
CA ASP A 82 -47.60 15.50 11.31
C ASP A 82 -47.10 16.01 9.94
N PHE A 83 -48.02 16.58 9.15
CA PHE A 83 -47.66 17.16 7.85
C PHE A 83 -46.70 18.36 7.96
N THR A 84 -46.80 19.16 9.02
CA THR A 84 -45.89 20.29 9.28
C THR A 84 -44.54 19.83 9.77
N ILE A 85 -44.46 18.75 10.55
CA ILE A 85 -43.23 18.15 11.03
C ILE A 85 -42.48 17.48 9.86
N VAL A 86 -43.19 16.72 9.01
CA VAL A 86 -42.61 16.08 7.81
C VAL A 86 -42.06 17.13 6.83
N LYS A 87 -42.85 18.20 6.56
CA LYS A 87 -42.40 19.29 5.64
C LYS A 87 -41.24 20.10 6.19
N ASN A 88 -41.16 20.28 7.52
CA ASN A 88 -40.00 20.93 8.14
C ASN A 88 -38.74 20.04 8.11
N ASN A 89 -38.92 18.72 8.25
CA ASN A 89 -37.80 17.78 8.12
C ASN A 89 -37.28 17.69 6.68
N GLU A 90 -38.15 17.64 5.67
CA GLU A 90 -37.75 17.66 4.27
C GLU A 90 -37.04 18.93 3.87
N SER A 91 -37.51 20.09 4.31
CA SER A 91 -36.84 21.37 4.00
C SER A 91 -35.50 21.49 4.70
N SER A 92 -35.36 20.97 5.91
CA SER A 92 -34.09 20.91 6.65
C SER A 92 -33.13 19.94 5.98
N ASP A 93 -33.61 18.82 5.49
CA ASP A 93 -32.79 17.82 4.82
C ASP A 93 -32.26 18.32 3.47
N LEU A 94 -33.10 18.98 2.67
CA LEU A 94 -32.70 19.61 1.42
C LEU A 94 -31.62 20.70 1.60
N ALA A 95 -31.65 21.42 2.72
CA ALA A 95 -30.61 22.40 3.05
C ALA A 95 -29.23 21.78 3.26
N GLN A 96 -29.15 20.49 3.58
CA GLN A 96 -27.87 19.78 3.74
C GLN A 96 -27.26 19.30 2.42
N LYS A 97 -27.99 19.34 1.30
CA LYS A 97 -27.48 18.88 -0.01
C LYS A 97 -26.17 19.56 -0.42
N PRO A 98 -26.02 20.89 -0.41
CA PRO A 98 -24.76 21.52 -0.77
C PRO A 98 -23.62 21.17 0.18
N ILE A 99 -23.91 20.92 1.48
CA ILE A 99 -22.92 20.49 2.45
C ILE A 99 -22.45 19.08 2.12
N ALA A 100 -23.37 18.15 1.80
CA ALA A 100 -23.05 16.79 1.41
C ALA A 100 -22.18 16.76 0.13
N GLN A 101 -22.49 17.64 -0.85
CA GLN A 101 -21.71 17.74 -2.09
C GLN A 101 -20.30 18.27 -1.83
N ALA A 102 -20.13 19.27 -1.00
CA ALA A 102 -18.82 19.81 -0.64
C ALA A 102 -17.97 18.77 0.10
N LEU A 103 -18.57 18.08 1.08
CA LEU A 103 -17.89 17.01 1.81
C LEU A 103 -17.48 15.86 0.89
N LEU A 104 -18.33 15.42 -0.02
CA LEU A 104 -17.99 14.37 -0.98
C LEU A 104 -16.84 14.80 -1.87
N SER A 105 -16.83 16.04 -2.37
CA SER A 105 -15.72 16.53 -3.20
C SER A 105 -14.39 16.52 -2.45
N GLU A 106 -14.37 16.98 -1.20
CA GLU A 106 -13.18 16.97 -0.36
C GLU A 106 -12.73 15.53 -0.03
N LEU A 107 -13.68 14.67 0.29
CA LEU A 107 -13.43 13.26 0.60
C LEU A 107 -12.79 12.54 -0.58
N LEU A 108 -13.30 12.74 -1.80
CA LEU A 108 -12.72 12.13 -3.01
C LEU A 108 -11.29 12.60 -3.28
N ALA A 109 -10.98 13.88 -3.02
CA ALA A 109 -9.62 14.39 -3.14
C ALA A 109 -8.66 13.69 -2.16
N ARG A 110 -9.05 13.56 -0.87
CA ARG A 110 -8.24 12.86 0.14
C ARG A 110 -8.05 11.39 -0.15
N LEU A 111 -9.09 10.72 -0.65
CA LEU A 111 -8.98 9.33 -1.09
C LEU A 111 -7.93 9.16 -2.18
N GLU A 112 -7.87 10.09 -3.13
CA GLU A 112 -6.86 10.03 -4.19
C GLU A 112 -5.46 10.33 -3.67
N ASP A 113 -5.30 11.33 -2.80
CA ASP A 113 -4.02 11.65 -2.18
C ASP A 113 -3.48 10.48 -1.34
N LEU A 114 -4.33 9.79 -0.57
CA LEU A 114 -3.94 8.61 0.20
C LEU A 114 -3.56 7.43 -0.69
N LYS A 115 -4.22 7.23 -1.83
CA LYS A 115 -3.83 6.20 -2.81
C LYS A 115 -2.44 6.47 -3.39
N VAL A 116 -2.13 7.74 -3.71
CA VAL A 116 -0.79 8.14 -4.15
C VAL A 116 0.27 7.82 -3.09
N ASN A 117 -0.07 7.94 -1.80
CA ASN A 117 0.79 7.57 -0.67
C ASN A 117 0.69 6.08 -0.29
N GLY A 118 0.22 5.22 -1.19
CA GLY A 118 0.27 3.77 -1.03
C GLY A 118 -0.64 3.20 0.06
N VAL A 119 -1.71 3.89 0.46
CA VAL A 119 -2.63 3.46 1.53
C VAL A 119 -3.17 2.04 1.36
N LEU A 120 -3.21 1.53 0.14
CA LEU A 120 -3.64 0.16 -0.17
C LEU A 120 -2.73 -0.91 0.47
N PHE A 121 -1.47 -0.58 0.77
CA PHE A 121 -0.50 -1.49 1.38
C PHE A 121 -0.49 -1.40 2.90
N TRP A 122 -0.82 -0.25 3.48
CA TRP A 122 -0.67 0.01 4.90
C TRP A 122 -1.93 0.47 5.64
N GLY A 123 -2.99 0.88 4.92
CA GLY A 123 -4.21 1.47 5.51
C GLY A 123 -5.12 0.49 6.24
N GLY A 124 -5.05 -0.82 5.93
CA GLY A 124 -5.73 -1.88 6.64
C GLY A 124 -7.26 -1.70 6.77
N GLU A 125 -7.78 -1.98 7.98
CA GLU A 125 -9.21 -1.88 8.27
C GLU A 125 -9.70 -0.43 8.22
N ASP A 126 -8.91 0.54 8.67
CA ASP A 126 -9.28 1.96 8.65
C ASP A 126 -9.58 2.44 7.23
N TRP A 127 -8.75 2.03 6.24
CA TRP A 127 -9.01 2.33 4.84
C TRP A 127 -10.32 1.72 4.35
N SER A 128 -10.58 0.46 4.72
CA SER A 128 -11.81 -0.25 4.35
C SER A 128 -13.03 0.42 4.98
N ASP A 129 -12.96 0.81 6.24
CA ASP A 129 -14.04 1.50 6.96
C ASP A 129 -14.34 2.88 6.35
N ALA A 130 -13.31 3.63 5.96
CA ALA A 130 -13.50 4.89 5.25
C ALA A 130 -14.31 4.71 3.96
N LEU A 131 -13.99 3.69 3.16
CA LEU A 131 -14.73 3.37 1.93
C LEU A 131 -16.16 2.91 2.21
N ILE A 132 -16.39 2.14 3.28
CA ILE A 132 -17.74 1.72 3.70
C ILE A 132 -18.58 2.95 4.04
N TYR A 133 -18.07 3.86 4.89
CA TYR A 133 -18.81 5.07 5.24
C TYR A 133 -19.03 6.00 4.06
N GLN A 134 -18.09 6.08 3.10
CA GLN A 134 -18.33 6.78 1.84
C GLN A 134 -19.51 6.18 1.08
N ALA A 135 -19.52 4.86 0.87
CA ALA A 135 -20.57 4.16 0.12
C ALA A 135 -21.96 4.29 0.80
N GLU A 136 -21.99 4.23 2.13
CA GLU A 136 -23.22 4.49 2.89
C GLU A 136 -23.70 5.94 2.71
N GLY A 137 -22.79 6.91 2.65
CA GLY A 137 -23.08 8.30 2.36
C GLY A 137 -23.66 8.48 0.95
N ASP A 138 -23.07 7.83 -0.06
CA ASP A 138 -23.52 7.86 -1.45
C ASP A 138 -24.93 7.24 -1.58
N SER A 139 -25.19 6.15 -0.88
CA SER A 139 -26.52 5.53 -0.80
C SER A 139 -27.55 6.49 -0.20
N ALA A 140 -27.24 7.10 0.94
CA ALA A 140 -28.11 8.08 1.59
C ALA A 140 -28.35 9.33 0.71
N TYR A 141 -27.31 9.79 0.02
CA TYR A 141 -27.40 10.92 -0.91
C TYR A 141 -28.37 10.62 -2.07
N THR A 142 -28.26 9.41 -2.64
CA THR A 142 -29.14 8.93 -3.73
C THR A 142 -30.62 8.86 -3.28
N LEU A 143 -30.84 8.46 -2.03
CA LEU A 143 -32.16 8.42 -1.39
C LEU A 143 -32.66 9.80 -0.94
N ARG A 144 -31.93 10.88 -1.21
CA ARG A 144 -32.18 12.25 -0.77
C ARG A 144 -32.18 12.44 0.76
N GLN A 145 -31.56 11.56 1.51
CA GLN A 145 -31.36 11.64 2.95
C GLN A 145 -30.07 12.41 3.25
N PHE A 146 -30.04 13.70 2.93
CA PHE A 146 -28.82 14.51 2.94
C PHE A 146 -28.19 14.68 4.31
N ASN A 147 -28.99 14.73 5.38
CA ASN A 147 -28.48 14.73 6.76
C ASN A 147 -27.69 13.44 7.05
N THR A 148 -28.20 12.28 6.65
CA THR A 148 -27.53 11.00 6.80
C THR A 148 -26.26 10.94 5.95
N ALA A 149 -26.31 11.41 4.71
CA ALA A 149 -25.15 11.49 3.84
C ALA A 149 -24.02 12.34 4.45
N VAL A 150 -24.35 13.52 4.98
CA VAL A 150 -23.39 14.39 5.69
C VAL A 150 -22.74 13.67 6.86
N LEU A 151 -23.53 12.95 7.67
CA LEU A 151 -23.00 12.21 8.83
C LEU A 151 -22.04 11.10 8.39
N LYS A 152 -22.38 10.36 7.34
CA LYS A 152 -21.55 9.27 6.82
C LYS A 152 -20.27 9.77 6.16
N TYR A 153 -20.36 10.80 5.34
CA TYR A 153 -19.18 11.44 4.74
C TYR A 153 -18.23 12.03 5.79
N ARG A 154 -18.77 12.62 6.89
CA ARG A 154 -17.93 13.11 7.99
C ARG A 154 -17.20 11.98 8.71
N LYS A 155 -17.85 10.81 8.90
CA LYS A 155 -17.18 9.64 9.49
C LYS A 155 -16.03 9.15 8.59
N SER A 156 -16.30 8.97 7.32
CA SER A 156 -15.26 8.63 6.35
C SER A 156 -14.11 9.64 6.37
N MET A 157 -14.44 10.94 6.31
CA MET A 157 -13.48 12.04 6.35
C MET A 157 -12.59 12.00 7.58
N GLN A 158 -13.16 11.74 8.77
CA GLN A 158 -12.37 11.65 10.00
C GLN A 158 -11.34 10.53 9.91
N ILE A 159 -11.73 9.35 9.43
CA ILE A 159 -10.81 8.21 9.26
C ILE A 159 -9.70 8.56 8.26
N LEU A 160 -10.03 9.23 7.14
CA LEU A 160 -9.02 9.62 6.16
C LEU A 160 -8.02 10.63 6.73
N ILE A 161 -8.49 11.59 7.55
CA ILE A 161 -7.61 12.54 8.24
C ILE A 161 -6.67 11.80 9.21
N ASP A 162 -7.19 10.83 9.97
CA ASP A 162 -6.39 10.05 10.91
C ASP A 162 -5.35 9.20 10.16
N LEU A 163 -5.71 8.62 9.01
CA LEU A 163 -4.76 7.93 8.12
C LEU A 163 -3.67 8.89 7.60
N GLU A 164 -4.03 10.07 7.09
CA GLU A 164 -3.06 11.08 6.63
C GLU A 164 -2.07 11.47 7.73
N LEU A 165 -2.58 11.70 8.94
CA LEU A 165 -1.74 12.04 10.09
C LEU A 165 -0.82 10.89 10.52
N SER A 166 -1.17 9.64 10.20
CA SER A 166 -0.39 8.46 10.52
C SER A 166 0.76 8.19 9.53
N ILE A 167 0.79 8.81 8.36
CA ILE A 167 1.77 8.56 7.29
C ILE A 167 3.23 8.60 7.79
N PRO A 168 3.69 9.64 8.52
CA PRO A 168 5.08 9.67 8.97
C PRO A 168 5.44 8.53 9.93
N GLN A 169 4.49 8.15 10.80
CA GLN A 169 4.67 7.04 11.73
C GLN A 169 4.71 5.70 10.98
N ARG A 170 3.86 5.50 9.98
CA ARG A 170 3.82 4.31 9.13
C ARG A 170 5.13 4.13 8.36
N LEU A 171 5.65 5.21 7.76
CA LEU A 171 6.95 5.19 7.09
C LEU A 171 8.08 4.76 8.05
N SER A 172 8.15 5.40 9.22
CA SER A 172 9.16 5.08 10.23
C SER A 172 9.06 3.63 10.71
N LEU A 173 7.85 3.11 10.89
CA LEU A 173 7.59 1.73 11.29
C LEU A 173 8.07 0.76 10.21
N ALA A 174 7.67 0.98 8.96
CA ALA A 174 8.04 0.14 7.83
C ALA A 174 9.57 0.08 7.65
N LEU A 175 10.27 1.22 7.70
CA LEU A 175 11.73 1.26 7.61
C LEU A 175 12.41 0.48 8.74
N ARG A 176 11.92 0.61 9.97
CA ARG A 176 12.45 -0.12 11.12
C ARG A 176 12.23 -1.62 10.98
N GLU A 177 11.01 -2.05 10.67
CA GLU A 177 10.66 -3.47 10.52
C GLU A 177 11.42 -4.10 9.36
N ALA A 178 11.59 -3.36 8.25
CA ALA A 178 12.41 -3.79 7.13
C ALA A 178 13.88 -3.99 7.53
N GLY A 179 14.45 -3.04 8.26
CA GLY A 179 15.84 -3.13 8.76
C GLY A 179 16.03 -4.29 9.73
N ASP A 180 15.09 -4.49 10.66
CA ASP A 180 15.11 -5.61 11.61
C ASP A 180 15.01 -6.95 10.87
N ALA A 181 14.12 -7.09 9.90
CA ALA A 181 13.97 -8.27 9.07
C ALA A 181 15.22 -8.55 8.23
N LEU A 182 15.82 -7.51 7.65
CA LEU A 182 17.09 -7.61 6.90
C LEU A 182 18.21 -8.16 7.80
N MET A 183 18.37 -7.62 9.01
CA MET A 183 19.39 -8.10 9.95
C MET A 183 19.16 -9.53 10.43
N GLN A 184 17.90 -9.98 10.48
CA GLN A 184 17.53 -11.36 10.82
C GLN A 184 17.65 -12.33 9.64
N GLY A 185 17.94 -11.84 8.44
CA GLY A 185 18.00 -12.66 7.23
C GLY A 185 16.62 -13.07 6.70
N ASN A 186 15.56 -12.40 7.13
CA ASN A 186 14.20 -12.62 6.64
C ASN A 186 13.95 -11.78 5.38
N GLN A 187 14.31 -12.35 4.23
CA GLN A 187 14.23 -11.68 2.93
C GLN A 187 12.80 -11.23 2.61
N GLU A 188 11.82 -12.12 2.78
CA GLU A 188 10.43 -11.86 2.39
C GLU A 188 9.86 -10.66 3.15
N LEU A 189 10.00 -10.66 4.48
CA LEU A 189 9.52 -9.57 5.32
C LEU A 189 10.28 -8.27 5.06
N ALA A 190 11.60 -8.33 4.84
CA ALA A 190 12.40 -7.15 4.54
C ALA A 190 11.94 -6.48 3.23
N ILE A 191 11.72 -7.28 2.17
CA ILE A 191 11.21 -6.80 0.88
C ILE A 191 9.83 -6.15 1.07
N GLU A 192 8.89 -6.85 1.72
CA GLU A 192 7.53 -6.35 1.96
C GLU A 192 7.53 -4.99 2.66
N GLN A 193 8.30 -4.86 3.74
CA GLN A 193 8.32 -3.63 4.52
C GLN A 193 9.03 -2.48 3.79
N TYR A 194 10.09 -2.74 3.02
CA TYR A 194 10.68 -1.71 2.16
C TYR A 194 9.74 -1.30 1.01
N GLU A 195 8.95 -2.22 0.45
CA GLU A 195 7.92 -1.88 -0.54
C GLU A 195 6.83 -0.97 0.05
N ILE A 196 6.41 -1.21 1.29
CA ILE A 196 5.49 -0.32 2.01
C ILE A 196 6.13 1.07 2.19
N ALA A 197 7.38 1.13 2.64
CA ALA A 197 8.09 2.40 2.80
C ALA A 197 8.20 3.18 1.48
N LEU A 198 8.50 2.49 0.38
CA LEU A 198 8.59 3.07 -0.97
C LEU A 198 7.23 3.46 -1.54
N ALA A 199 6.15 2.77 -1.16
CA ALA A 199 4.79 3.15 -1.54
C ALA A 199 4.36 4.45 -0.86
N ILE A 200 4.83 4.69 0.39
CA ILE A 200 4.59 5.93 1.13
C ILE A 200 5.48 7.07 0.60
N ASP A 201 6.77 6.81 0.43
CA ASP A 201 7.77 7.77 -0.03
C ASP A 201 8.68 7.14 -1.09
N GLY A 202 8.28 7.26 -2.35
CA GLY A 202 8.97 6.66 -3.50
C GLY A 202 10.38 7.19 -3.77
N ILE A 203 10.80 8.26 -3.10
CA ILE A 203 12.16 8.82 -3.22
C ILE A 203 13.03 8.53 -2.00
N ASN A 204 12.50 7.84 -0.99
CA ASN A 204 13.21 7.53 0.25
C ASN A 204 14.47 6.71 -0.03
N GLN A 205 15.62 7.30 0.27
CA GLN A 205 16.91 6.70 -0.06
C GLN A 205 17.23 5.49 0.83
N GLU A 206 16.85 5.52 2.09
CA GLU A 206 17.02 4.39 3.02
C GLU A 206 16.23 3.17 2.54
N ALA A 207 14.95 3.38 2.16
CA ALA A 207 14.11 2.32 1.63
C ALA A 207 14.67 1.73 0.32
N LYS A 208 15.17 2.57 -0.60
CA LYS A 208 15.76 2.09 -1.87
C LYS A 208 16.99 1.22 -1.62
N VAL A 209 17.92 1.71 -0.82
CA VAL A 209 19.16 0.97 -0.51
C VAL A 209 18.84 -0.31 0.24
N GLY A 210 17.93 -0.24 1.23
CA GLY A 210 17.51 -1.39 2.01
C GLY A 210 16.81 -2.45 1.16
N TYR A 211 15.95 -2.05 0.23
CA TYR A 211 15.27 -2.94 -0.71
C TYR A 211 16.27 -3.70 -1.60
N GLU A 212 17.25 -2.99 -2.18
CA GLU A 212 18.30 -3.60 -2.99
C GLU A 212 19.17 -4.60 -2.20
N ARG A 213 19.41 -4.33 -0.92
CA ARG A 213 20.07 -5.27 0.00
C ARG A 213 19.19 -6.48 0.29
N ALA A 214 17.89 -6.26 0.56
CA ALA A 214 16.92 -7.31 0.84
C ALA A 214 16.81 -8.33 -0.31
N LEU A 215 16.86 -7.87 -1.57
CA LEU A 215 16.86 -8.76 -2.75
C LEU A 215 18.05 -9.75 -2.80
N LYS A 216 19.09 -9.53 -2.02
CA LYS A 216 20.33 -10.34 -2.02
C LYS A 216 20.50 -11.19 -0.77
N VAL A 217 19.59 -11.08 0.20
CA VAL A 217 19.73 -11.70 1.53
C VAL A 217 19.97 -13.21 1.44
N ASP A 218 19.22 -13.93 0.63
CA ASP A 218 19.37 -15.39 0.52
C ASP A 218 20.81 -15.80 0.14
N ARG A 219 21.42 -15.04 -0.78
CA ARG A 219 22.80 -15.30 -1.22
C ARG A 219 23.82 -14.99 -0.12
N VAL A 220 23.56 -13.93 0.67
CA VAL A 220 24.39 -13.59 1.83
C VAL A 220 24.28 -14.69 2.88
N ILE A 221 23.06 -15.15 3.19
CA ILE A 221 22.82 -16.23 4.16
C ILE A 221 23.48 -17.53 3.72
N GLU A 222 23.43 -17.90 2.43
CA GLU A 222 24.12 -19.07 1.90
C GLU A 222 25.63 -19.01 2.20
N SER A 223 26.28 -17.88 1.91
CA SER A 223 27.71 -17.67 2.21
C SER A 223 28.01 -17.65 3.70
N MET A 224 27.09 -17.12 4.53
CA MET A 224 27.20 -17.12 5.99
C MET A 224 27.14 -18.53 6.57
N VAL A 225 26.19 -19.35 6.11
CA VAL A 225 26.05 -20.76 6.56
C VAL A 225 27.32 -21.55 6.22
N GLU A 226 27.89 -21.36 5.04
CA GLU A 226 29.15 -21.98 4.65
C GLU A 226 30.30 -21.53 5.56
N ALA A 227 30.40 -20.23 5.83
CA ALA A 227 31.41 -19.64 6.70
C ALA A 227 31.32 -20.20 8.13
N ASP A 228 30.10 -20.31 8.68
CA ASP A 228 29.86 -20.86 10.02
C ASP A 228 30.26 -22.35 10.11
N VAL A 229 30.00 -23.15 9.07
CA VAL A 229 30.43 -24.56 9.01
C VAL A 229 31.98 -24.64 9.07
N PHE A 230 32.71 -23.87 8.29
CA PHE A 230 34.17 -23.84 8.31
C PHE A 230 34.71 -23.31 9.63
N SER A 231 34.12 -22.26 10.16
CA SER A 231 34.49 -21.67 11.46
C SER A 231 34.35 -22.67 12.60
N ASN A 232 33.22 -23.40 12.64
CA ASN A 232 32.97 -24.42 13.64
C ASN A 232 33.90 -25.65 13.52
N SER A 233 34.45 -25.90 12.34
CA SER A 233 35.41 -26.98 12.07
C SER A 233 36.86 -26.55 12.30
N GLY A 234 37.11 -25.27 12.62
CA GLY A 234 38.47 -24.69 12.77
C GLY A 234 39.20 -24.50 11.43
N GLU A 235 38.49 -24.54 10.30
CA GLU A 235 39.03 -24.30 8.97
C GLU A 235 39.02 -22.80 8.64
N TRP A 236 39.84 -22.03 9.39
CA TRP A 236 39.79 -20.58 9.45
C TRP A 236 39.99 -19.88 8.09
N GLU A 237 40.94 -20.39 7.25
CA GLU A 237 41.14 -19.82 5.90
C GLU A 237 39.89 -19.94 5.03
N LYS A 238 39.17 -21.09 5.11
CA LYS A 238 37.93 -21.27 4.35
C LYS A 238 36.80 -20.40 4.91
N ALA A 239 36.69 -20.31 6.25
CA ALA A 239 35.72 -19.42 6.90
C ALA A 239 35.93 -17.96 6.46
N ILE A 240 37.19 -17.50 6.43
CA ILE A 240 37.52 -16.15 5.95
C ILE A 240 37.02 -15.93 4.53
N MET A 241 37.29 -16.88 3.61
CA MET A 241 36.86 -16.79 2.21
C MET A 241 35.33 -16.70 2.09
N SER A 242 34.59 -17.50 2.84
CA SER A 242 33.12 -17.51 2.80
C SER A 242 32.52 -16.24 3.41
N TYR A 243 33.10 -15.69 4.52
CA TYR A 243 32.70 -14.36 5.04
C TYR A 243 33.02 -13.24 4.05
N GLU A 244 34.16 -13.29 3.37
CA GLU A 244 34.51 -12.31 2.32
C GLU A 244 33.54 -12.41 1.14
N ASN A 245 33.09 -13.59 0.74
CA ASN A 245 32.06 -13.77 -0.27
C ASN A 245 30.74 -13.12 0.15
N ALA A 246 30.32 -13.29 1.42
CA ALA A 246 29.14 -12.61 1.95
C ALA A 246 29.27 -11.07 1.85
N LEU A 247 30.46 -10.54 2.17
CA LEU A 247 30.73 -9.10 2.12
C LEU A 247 30.88 -8.53 0.68
N ILE A 248 31.20 -9.37 -0.29
CA ILE A 248 31.13 -8.99 -1.70
C ILE A 248 29.68 -8.75 -2.14
N ILE A 249 28.72 -9.53 -1.58
CA ILE A 249 27.30 -9.42 -1.89
C ILE A 249 26.68 -8.22 -1.14
N ASP A 250 26.96 -8.12 0.17
CA ASP A 250 26.52 -7.02 1.03
C ASP A 250 27.66 -6.57 1.97
N PRO A 251 28.38 -5.50 1.62
CA PRO A 251 29.50 -4.99 2.40
C PRO A 251 29.15 -4.54 3.82
N GLU A 252 27.86 -4.28 4.10
CA GLU A 252 27.38 -3.81 5.38
C GLU A 252 26.80 -4.94 6.26
N TRP A 253 26.99 -6.22 5.87
CA TRP A 253 26.48 -7.35 6.63
C TRP A 253 27.26 -7.55 7.92
N ILE A 254 26.71 -7.03 9.02
CA ILE A 254 27.40 -6.94 10.33
C ILE A 254 27.90 -8.29 10.82
N ASN A 255 27.13 -9.37 10.63
CA ASN A 255 27.51 -10.69 11.09
C ASN A 255 28.69 -11.25 10.27
N ALA A 256 28.79 -10.97 8.96
CA ALA A 256 29.93 -11.35 8.15
C ALA A 256 31.19 -10.55 8.55
N ILE A 257 31.07 -9.26 8.82
CA ILE A 257 32.18 -8.42 9.30
C ILE A 257 32.75 -9.01 10.61
N LYS A 258 31.90 -9.31 11.59
CA LYS A 258 32.31 -9.90 12.88
C LYS A 258 32.91 -11.31 12.71
N GLY A 259 32.28 -12.14 11.89
CA GLY A 259 32.76 -13.50 11.61
C GLY A 259 34.14 -13.48 10.94
N LEU A 260 34.33 -12.61 9.97
CA LEU A 260 35.60 -12.41 9.27
C LEU A 260 36.72 -11.98 10.25
N GLU A 261 36.44 -10.98 11.10
CA GLU A 261 37.42 -10.51 12.09
C GLU A 261 37.80 -11.61 13.09
N THR A 262 36.79 -12.33 13.60
CA THR A 262 37.00 -13.45 14.53
C THR A 262 37.83 -14.56 13.87
N SER A 263 37.52 -14.92 12.63
CA SER A 263 38.24 -15.99 11.92
C SER A 263 39.69 -15.60 11.63
N LYS A 264 39.97 -14.34 11.27
CA LYS A 264 41.33 -13.82 11.09
C LYS A 264 42.12 -13.87 12.39
N GLN A 265 41.51 -13.47 13.52
CA GLN A 265 42.16 -13.55 14.82
C GLN A 265 42.51 -15.01 15.19
N LYS A 266 41.58 -15.95 14.97
CA LYS A 266 41.80 -17.38 15.26
C LYS A 266 42.90 -18.00 14.42
N LEU A 267 42.95 -17.64 13.14
CA LEU A 267 44.03 -18.07 12.27
C LEU A 267 45.41 -17.58 12.75
N ASP A 268 45.50 -16.31 13.13
CA ASP A 268 46.73 -15.74 13.69
C ASP A 268 47.15 -16.46 14.95
N GLU A 269 46.23 -16.70 15.92
CA GLU A 269 46.47 -17.46 17.13
C GLU A 269 47.03 -18.87 16.85
N GLU A 270 46.48 -19.56 15.86
CA GLU A 270 46.97 -20.88 15.46
C GLU A 270 48.40 -20.86 14.86
N LEU A 271 48.69 -19.82 14.06
CA LEU A 271 50.03 -19.66 13.44
C LEU A 271 51.12 -19.33 14.48
N PHE A 272 50.77 -18.63 15.57
CA PHE A 272 51.72 -18.33 16.67
C PHE A 272 51.99 -19.52 17.58
N GLN A 273 51.16 -20.57 17.54
CA GLN A 273 51.34 -21.77 18.36
C GLN A 273 52.15 -22.89 17.67
N LYS A 274 52.40 -22.78 16.38
CA LYS A 274 53.18 -23.67 15.54
C LYS A 274 54.64 -23.25 15.47
#